data_f8fa2f1c8d3452f323d3a4a90a4a0d35
#
_entry.id   f8fa2f1c8d3452f323d3a4a90a4a0d35
#
_cell.length_a   1.000
_cell.length_b   1.000
_cell.length_c   1.000
_cell.angle_alpha   90.00
_cell.angle_beta   90.00
_cell.angle_gamma   90.00
#
_symmetry.space_group_name_H-M   'P 1'
#
loop_
_entity.id
_entity.type
_entity.pdbx_description
1 polymer ?
#
loop_
_entity_poly.entity_id
_entity_poly.type
_entity_poly.pdbx_seq_one_letter_code
_entity_poly.pdbx_strand_id
1 'polypeptide(L)'
;MKKPPLVETTEGGKMVSPKLPAHIKNFLIDIDGTICDDIPNEEPWRMADAEVFPEALARLNEWYAEGHIITFFTSRTEAHREVTEAWLKKHGFNYHGMLMGKPRGGNYHWIDDREVRATRYLGHFSELVEKRATVQVFEE
;
A
#
# COMPACT_ATOMS: atom_id res chain seq x y z
N MET A 1 -7.59 -0.29 -19.12
CA MET A 1 -7.79 1.12 -18.75
C MET A 1 -6.45 1.74 -18.40
N LYS A 2 -6.14 2.86 -19.01
CA LYS A 2 -4.89 3.58 -18.71
C LYS A 2 -5.02 4.26 -17.34
N LYS A 3 -4.07 4.02 -16.45
CA LYS A 3 -4.10 4.59 -15.11
C LYS A 3 -3.47 5.98 -15.08
N PRO A 4 -3.99 6.87 -14.23
CA PRO A 4 -3.34 8.16 -14.07
C PRO A 4 -1.96 7.98 -13.46
N PRO A 5 -0.95 8.68 -13.94
CA PRO A 5 0.35 8.68 -13.28
C PRO A 5 0.26 9.40 -11.94
N LEU A 6 1.03 8.94 -10.96
CA LEU A 6 1.11 9.60 -9.66
C LEU A 6 1.91 10.89 -9.76
N VAL A 7 2.89 10.91 -10.65
CA VAL A 7 3.73 12.09 -10.93
C VAL A 7 3.95 12.17 -12.44
N GLU A 8 3.80 13.36 -12.99
CA GLU A 8 4.04 13.63 -14.40
C GLU A 8 5.17 14.63 -14.56
N THR A 9 5.87 14.52 -15.69
CA THR A 9 6.86 15.53 -16.11
C THR A 9 6.27 16.30 -17.27
N THR A 10 6.19 17.63 -17.13
CA THR A 10 5.72 18.51 -18.20
C THR A 10 6.79 18.69 -19.29
N GLU A 11 6.40 19.26 -20.44
CA GLU A 11 7.33 19.59 -21.53
C GLU A 11 8.51 20.46 -21.08
N GLY A 12 8.29 21.31 -20.08
CA GLY A 12 9.35 22.12 -19.50
C GLY A 12 10.24 21.39 -18.49
N GLY A 13 10.05 20.09 -18.32
CA GLY A 13 10.81 19.28 -17.37
C GLY A 13 10.37 19.42 -15.92
N LYS A 14 9.27 20.11 -15.66
CA LYS A 14 8.75 20.25 -14.30
C LYS A 14 8.00 19.00 -13.87
N MET A 15 8.27 18.55 -12.66
CA MET A 15 7.52 17.48 -12.04
C MET A 15 6.16 18.02 -11.57
N VAL A 16 5.09 17.33 -11.94
CA VAL A 16 3.75 17.63 -11.47
C VAL A 16 3.15 16.38 -10.83
N SER A 17 2.49 16.60 -9.71
CA SER A 17 1.74 15.53 -9.04
C SER A 17 0.25 15.82 -9.24
N PRO A 18 -0.42 15.06 -10.12
CA PRO A 18 -1.82 15.35 -10.43
C PRO A 18 -2.71 15.12 -9.21
N LYS A 19 -3.69 16.00 -9.03
CA LYS A 19 -4.70 15.82 -8.01
C LYS A 19 -5.71 14.80 -8.49
N LEU A 20 -5.89 13.74 -7.73
CA LEU A 20 -6.82 12.68 -8.06
C LEU A 20 -8.27 13.11 -7.78
N PRO A 21 -9.25 12.61 -8.57
CA PRO A 21 -10.66 12.83 -8.28
C PRO A 21 -11.04 12.29 -6.88
N ALA A 22 -12.05 12.94 -6.26
CA ALA A 22 -12.44 12.59 -4.88
C ALA A 22 -12.93 11.15 -4.69
N HIS A 23 -13.43 10.52 -5.75
CA HIS A 23 -13.89 9.13 -5.68
C HIS A 23 -12.76 8.10 -5.77
N ILE A 24 -11.55 8.53 -6.12
CA ILE A 24 -10.39 7.65 -6.17
C ILE A 24 -9.74 7.62 -4.80
N LYS A 25 -9.62 6.41 -4.26
CA LYS A 25 -9.00 6.19 -2.94
C LYS A 25 -7.53 5.91 -3.09
N ASN A 26 -6.75 6.45 -2.17
CA ASN A 26 -5.33 6.18 -2.04
C ASN A 26 -5.13 5.14 -0.95
N PHE A 27 -4.86 3.90 -1.35
CA PHE A 27 -4.61 2.84 -0.39
C PHE A 27 -3.12 2.72 -0.10
N LEU A 28 -2.79 2.75 1.19
CA LEU A 28 -1.45 2.42 1.69
C LEU A 28 -1.58 1.08 2.39
N ILE A 29 -0.94 0.06 1.86
CA ILE A 29 -1.19 -1.32 2.26
C ILE A 29 0.11 -1.99 2.72
N ASP A 30 0.08 -2.53 3.92
CA ASP A 30 1.18 -3.32 4.47
C ASP A 30 1.38 -4.62 3.69
N ILE A 31 2.56 -5.19 3.77
CA ILE A 31 2.89 -6.45 3.10
C ILE A 31 2.87 -7.61 4.08
N ASP A 32 3.89 -7.71 4.93
CA ASP A 32 4.06 -8.85 5.83
C ASP A 32 2.94 -8.94 6.85
N GLY A 33 2.27 -10.08 6.91
CA GLY A 33 1.14 -10.31 7.79
C GLY A 33 -0.19 -9.73 7.28
N THR A 34 -0.21 -9.07 6.12
CA THR A 34 -1.41 -8.44 5.57
C THR A 34 -1.78 -9.01 4.20
N ILE A 35 -0.81 -9.16 3.29
CA ILE A 35 -1.07 -9.77 1.97
C ILE A 35 -0.37 -11.13 1.83
N CYS A 36 0.48 -11.48 2.76
CA CYS A 36 1.23 -12.74 2.79
C CYS A 36 1.62 -13.06 4.24
N ASP A 37 2.31 -14.20 4.40
CA ASP A 37 2.91 -14.57 5.67
C ASP A 37 3.74 -13.43 6.25
N ASP A 38 3.75 -13.33 7.57
CA ASP A 38 4.57 -12.35 8.27
C ASP A 38 6.03 -12.82 8.28
N ILE A 39 6.84 -12.24 7.39
CA ILE A 39 8.25 -12.57 7.25
C ILE A 39 9.09 -11.46 7.91
N PRO A 40 9.88 -11.79 8.95
CA PRO A 40 10.74 -10.78 9.56
C PRO A 40 11.86 -10.36 8.61
N ASN A 41 12.27 -9.09 8.69
CA ASN A 41 13.35 -8.54 7.85
C ASN A 41 14.67 -9.29 8.00
N GLU A 42 14.87 -9.93 9.15
CA GLU A 42 16.05 -10.70 9.48
C GLU A 42 16.12 -12.05 8.77
N GLU A 43 15.04 -12.44 8.09
CA GLU A 43 14.96 -13.71 7.35
C GLU A 43 14.59 -13.48 5.88
N PRO A 44 15.37 -12.67 5.14
CA PRO A 44 15.03 -12.31 3.76
C PRO A 44 14.97 -13.48 2.81
N TRP A 45 15.64 -14.58 3.12
CA TRP A 45 15.61 -15.80 2.30
C TRP A 45 14.20 -16.44 2.23
N ARG A 46 13.32 -16.10 3.16
CA ARG A 46 11.92 -16.59 3.17
C ARG A 46 10.99 -15.76 2.30
N MET A 47 11.39 -14.53 1.93
CA MET A 47 10.50 -13.59 1.24
C MET A 47 10.09 -14.09 -0.15
N ALA A 48 10.98 -14.71 -0.88
CA ALA A 48 10.68 -15.22 -2.23
C ALA A 48 9.59 -16.31 -2.22
N ASP A 49 9.49 -17.06 -1.13
CA ASP A 49 8.57 -18.19 -1.00
C ASP A 49 7.40 -17.91 -0.04
N ALA A 50 7.20 -16.67 0.32
CA ALA A 50 6.08 -16.29 1.20
C ALA A 50 4.76 -16.70 0.58
N GLU A 51 3.87 -17.25 1.40
CA GLU A 51 2.55 -17.67 0.94
C GLU A 51 1.63 -16.46 0.81
N VAL A 52 1.04 -16.30 -0.38
CA VAL A 52 0.11 -15.20 -0.64
C VAL A 52 -1.24 -15.49 0.03
N PHE A 53 -1.88 -14.43 0.54
CA PHE A 53 -3.26 -14.52 1.00
C PHE A 53 -4.19 -14.26 -0.18
N PRO A 54 -4.94 -15.29 -0.66
CA PRO A 54 -5.74 -15.16 -1.88
C PRO A 54 -6.78 -14.05 -1.85
N GLU A 55 -7.40 -13.81 -0.69
CA GLU A 55 -8.39 -12.73 -0.54
C GLU A 55 -7.75 -11.35 -0.72
N ALA A 56 -6.52 -11.18 -0.25
CA ALA A 56 -5.77 -9.94 -0.42
C ALA A 56 -5.50 -9.69 -1.90
N LEU A 57 -4.99 -10.69 -2.60
CA LEU A 57 -4.71 -10.59 -4.03
C LEU A 57 -5.96 -10.20 -4.82
N ALA A 58 -7.08 -10.89 -4.58
CA ALA A 58 -8.34 -10.63 -5.27
C ALA A 58 -8.84 -9.21 -4.99
N ARG A 59 -8.84 -8.79 -3.74
CA ARG A 59 -9.38 -7.49 -3.35
C ARG A 59 -8.53 -6.33 -3.87
N LEU A 60 -7.23 -6.43 -3.76
CA LEU A 60 -6.33 -5.38 -4.22
C LEU A 60 -6.43 -5.21 -5.75
N ASN A 61 -6.48 -6.32 -6.48
CA ASN A 61 -6.60 -6.25 -7.94
C ASN A 61 -7.97 -5.72 -8.38
N GLU A 62 -9.03 -5.99 -7.60
CA GLU A 62 -10.35 -5.40 -7.83
C GLU A 62 -10.30 -3.88 -7.65
N TRP A 63 -9.71 -3.41 -6.54
CA TRP A 63 -9.55 -1.97 -6.31
C TRP A 63 -8.71 -1.30 -7.40
N TYR A 64 -7.64 -1.96 -7.82
CA TYR A 64 -6.80 -1.46 -8.90
C TYR A 64 -7.60 -1.34 -10.20
N ALA A 65 -8.42 -2.34 -10.54
CA ALA A 65 -9.27 -2.33 -11.73
C ALA A 65 -10.34 -1.23 -11.67
N GLU A 66 -10.82 -0.90 -10.48
CA GLU A 66 -11.77 0.19 -10.25
C GLU A 66 -11.14 1.58 -10.36
N GLY A 67 -9.82 1.66 -10.49
CA GLY A 67 -9.10 2.91 -10.65
C GLY A 67 -8.48 3.48 -9.37
N HIS A 68 -8.59 2.78 -8.27
CA HIS A 68 -7.98 3.22 -7.01
C HIS A 68 -6.45 3.07 -7.05
N ILE A 69 -5.77 3.84 -6.24
CA ILE A 69 -4.32 3.82 -6.16
C ILE A 69 -3.88 2.81 -5.10
N ILE A 70 -3.02 1.90 -5.50
CA ILE A 70 -2.46 0.88 -4.62
C ILE A 70 -0.98 1.18 -4.41
N THR A 71 -0.63 1.53 -3.19
CA THR A 71 0.76 1.74 -2.79
C THR A 71 1.06 0.85 -1.60
N PHE A 72 2.05 -0.01 -1.74
CA PHE A 72 2.50 -0.81 -0.61
C PHE A 72 3.36 0.04 0.31
N PHE A 73 3.13 -0.07 1.59
CA PHE A 73 3.87 0.65 2.63
C PHE A 73 4.39 -0.38 3.63
N THR A 74 5.68 -0.69 3.54
CA THR A 74 6.27 -1.83 4.22
C THR A 74 7.48 -1.47 5.05
N SER A 75 7.67 -2.20 6.14
CA SER A 75 8.88 -2.11 6.96
C SER A 75 10.08 -2.79 6.33
N ARG A 76 9.90 -3.52 5.23
CA ARG A 76 11.02 -4.03 4.46
C ARG A 76 11.90 -2.87 4.04
N THR A 77 13.19 -3.10 3.95
CA THR A 77 14.15 -2.05 3.58
C THR A 77 14.44 -2.08 2.08
N GLU A 78 15.16 -1.06 1.58
CA GLU A 78 15.56 -1.02 0.18
C GLU A 78 16.37 -2.25 -0.23
N ALA A 79 17.10 -2.87 0.71
CA ALA A 79 17.82 -4.12 0.44
C ALA A 79 16.87 -5.27 0.06
N HIS A 80 15.60 -5.18 0.44
CA HIS A 80 14.59 -6.20 0.15
C HIS A 80 13.71 -5.83 -1.05
N ARG A 81 13.96 -4.70 -1.71
CA ARG A 81 13.10 -4.22 -2.81
C ARG A 81 13.02 -5.21 -3.95
N GLU A 82 14.14 -5.70 -4.41
CA GLU A 82 14.19 -6.58 -5.57
C GLU A 82 13.41 -7.87 -5.36
N VAL A 83 13.62 -8.55 -4.22
CA VAL A 83 12.88 -9.78 -3.89
C VAL A 83 11.39 -9.51 -3.71
N THR A 84 11.04 -8.35 -3.15
CA THR A 84 9.65 -7.97 -2.94
C THR A 84 8.94 -7.70 -4.27
N GLU A 85 9.56 -6.94 -5.16
CA GLU A 85 8.99 -6.66 -6.49
C GLU A 85 8.84 -7.94 -7.30
N ALA A 86 9.83 -8.84 -7.27
CA ALA A 86 9.75 -10.12 -7.94
C ALA A 86 8.60 -10.98 -7.41
N TRP A 87 8.40 -10.99 -6.10
CA TRP A 87 7.31 -11.74 -5.46
C TRP A 87 5.95 -11.19 -5.85
N LEU A 88 5.79 -9.86 -5.83
CA LEU A 88 4.54 -9.21 -6.23
C LEU A 88 4.20 -9.52 -7.68
N LYS A 89 5.18 -9.46 -8.56
CA LYS A 89 5.01 -9.79 -9.98
C LYS A 89 4.65 -11.26 -10.18
N LYS A 90 5.35 -12.16 -9.49
CA LYS A 90 5.10 -13.61 -9.55
C LYS A 90 3.66 -13.94 -9.20
N HIS A 91 3.10 -13.29 -8.18
CA HIS A 91 1.74 -13.55 -7.72
C HIS A 91 0.67 -12.71 -8.42
N GLY A 92 1.06 -11.83 -9.31
CA GLY A 92 0.12 -11.07 -10.14
C GLY A 92 -0.53 -9.87 -9.45
N PHE A 93 0.13 -9.28 -8.46
CA PHE A 93 -0.34 -8.05 -7.84
C PHE A 93 -0.19 -6.87 -8.79
N ASN A 94 -1.26 -6.12 -8.95
CA ASN A 94 -1.26 -4.84 -9.68
C ASN A 94 -1.16 -3.71 -8.66
N TYR A 95 -0.19 -2.82 -8.84
CA TYR A 95 0.04 -1.73 -7.89
C TYR A 95 0.75 -0.57 -8.58
N HIS A 96 0.76 0.58 -7.93
CA HIS A 96 1.36 1.80 -8.49
C HIS A 96 2.76 2.07 -7.93
N GLY A 97 2.97 1.76 -6.66
CA GLY A 97 4.24 2.06 -6.02
C GLY A 97 4.44 1.31 -4.74
N MET A 98 5.64 1.48 -4.17
CA MET A 98 6.01 0.81 -2.95
C MET A 98 6.93 1.72 -2.13
N LEU A 99 6.52 1.97 -0.89
CA LEU A 99 7.31 2.73 0.07
C LEU A 99 7.95 1.75 1.04
N MET A 100 9.28 1.73 1.06
CA MET A 100 10.07 0.88 1.93
C MET A 100 10.46 1.64 3.19
N GLY A 101 10.86 0.91 4.22
CA GLY A 101 11.41 1.51 5.42
C GLY A 101 10.39 2.10 6.38
N LYS A 102 9.17 1.60 6.35
CA LYS A 102 8.17 1.99 7.35
C LYS A 102 8.71 1.67 8.76
N PRO A 103 8.64 2.60 9.71
CA PRO A 103 9.07 2.32 11.08
C PRO A 103 8.37 1.08 11.65
N ARG A 104 9.14 0.21 12.30
CA ARG A 104 8.61 -1.02 12.88
C ARG A 104 8.00 -0.76 14.25
N GLY A 105 7.08 -1.62 14.66
CA GLY A 105 6.50 -1.59 15.99
C GLY A 105 5.01 -1.26 16.08
N GLY A 106 4.40 -0.89 14.97
CA GLY A 106 2.98 -0.52 14.97
C GLY A 106 2.72 0.84 15.61
N ASN A 107 1.49 1.03 16.10
CA ASN A 107 1.08 2.28 16.75
C ASN A 107 1.27 3.50 15.85
N TYR A 108 0.87 3.36 14.59
CA TYR A 108 1.00 4.43 13.60
C TYR A 108 -0.08 5.48 13.80
N HIS A 109 0.34 6.74 13.83
CA HIS A 109 -0.57 7.88 13.87
C HIS A 109 -0.37 8.67 12.58
N TRP A 110 -1.41 8.74 11.78
CA TRP A 110 -1.38 9.53 10.56
C TRP A 110 -1.80 10.95 10.90
N ILE A 111 -0.97 11.92 10.58
CA ILE A 111 -1.25 13.34 10.82
C ILE A 111 -1.18 14.06 9.49
N ASP A 112 -2.28 14.63 9.05
CA ASP A 112 -2.42 15.21 7.72
C ASP A 112 -3.49 16.32 7.77
N ASP A 113 -3.44 17.25 6.86
CA ASP A 113 -4.49 18.27 6.71
C ASP A 113 -5.66 17.76 5.84
N ARG A 114 -5.54 16.57 5.29
CA ARG A 114 -6.57 15.91 4.49
C ARG A 114 -7.28 14.84 5.30
N GLU A 115 -8.42 14.39 4.80
CA GLU A 115 -9.16 13.30 5.42
C GLU A 115 -8.33 12.02 5.39
N VAL A 116 -8.23 11.36 6.54
CA VAL A 116 -7.51 10.10 6.70
C VAL A 116 -8.48 9.05 7.22
N ARG A 117 -8.31 7.85 6.71
CA ARG A 117 -9.02 6.66 7.20
C ARG A 117 -8.00 5.59 7.48
N ALA A 118 -8.27 4.76 8.46
CA ALA A 118 -7.40 3.63 8.76
C ALA A 118 -8.24 2.39 9.06
N THR A 119 -7.80 1.25 8.55
CA THR A 119 -8.40 -0.02 8.82
C THR A 119 -7.31 -0.98 9.28
N ARG A 120 -7.50 -1.57 10.44
CA ARG A 120 -6.60 -2.62 10.90
C ARG A 120 -7.03 -3.95 10.32
N TYR A 121 -6.09 -4.62 9.65
CA TYR A 121 -6.31 -5.97 9.14
C TYR A 121 -6.34 -6.97 10.29
N LEU A 122 -7.41 -7.76 10.36
CA LEU A 122 -7.63 -8.76 11.41
C LEU A 122 -7.82 -10.17 10.85
N GLY A 123 -7.21 -10.45 9.69
CA GLY A 123 -7.17 -11.79 9.12
C GLY A 123 -8.06 -12.01 7.90
N HIS A 124 -8.94 -11.07 7.56
CA HIS A 124 -9.86 -11.22 6.43
C HIS A 124 -9.99 -9.93 5.63
N PHE A 125 -9.64 -9.98 4.36
CA PHE A 125 -9.83 -8.85 3.45
C PHE A 125 -11.28 -8.68 3.02
N SER A 126 -12.01 -9.76 2.90
CA SER A 126 -13.43 -9.73 2.50
C SER A 126 -14.32 -9.02 3.53
N GLU A 127 -13.89 -8.96 4.78
CA GLU A 127 -14.62 -8.34 5.88
C GLU A 127 -14.11 -6.92 6.20
N LEU A 128 -13.19 -6.39 5.40
CA LEU A 128 -12.70 -5.04 5.62
C LEU A 128 -13.80 -4.03 5.36
N VAL A 129 -14.17 -3.35 6.42
CA VAL A 129 -15.09 -2.23 6.35
C VAL A 129 -14.27 -0.96 6.48
N GLU A 130 -14.51 0.00 5.59
CA GLU A 130 -13.88 1.28 5.67
C GLU A 130 -14.35 2.00 6.93
N LYS A 131 -13.44 2.23 7.86
CA LYS A 131 -13.72 2.94 9.10
C LYS A 131 -12.98 4.27 9.09
N ARG A 132 -13.66 5.31 9.52
CA ARG A 132 -12.96 6.55 9.81
C ARG A 132 -12.12 6.33 11.05
N ALA A 133 -10.83 6.63 10.94
CA ALA A 133 -10.00 6.73 12.13
C ALA A 133 -10.55 7.87 12.99
N THR A 134 -10.52 7.68 14.31
CA THR A 134 -10.77 8.80 15.21
C THR A 134 -9.60 9.75 15.05
N VAL A 135 -9.83 10.86 14.36
CA VAL A 135 -8.80 11.86 14.16
C VAL A 135 -8.84 12.81 15.33
N GLN A 136 -7.72 12.88 16.04
CA GLN A 136 -7.56 13.87 17.09
C GLN A 136 -7.22 15.20 16.43
N VAL A 137 -8.09 16.19 16.59
CA VAL A 137 -7.87 17.52 16.03
C VAL A 137 -7.12 18.35 17.05
N PHE A 138 -5.96 18.86 16.66
CA PHE A 138 -5.20 19.79 17.47
C PHE A 138 -5.58 21.21 17.06
N GLU A 139 -6.18 21.95 17.97
CA GLU A 139 -6.47 23.35 17.77
C GLU A 139 -5.30 24.19 18.28
N GLU A 140 -4.88 25.14 17.47
CA GLU A 140 -3.84 26.08 17.86
C GLU A 140 -4.40 27.18 18.79
#